data_a4f41f3da8f44c885851eafcf7e15515
#
_entry.id   a4f41f3da8f44c885851eafcf7e15515
#
_cell.length_a   1.000
_cell.length_b   1.000
_cell.length_c   1.000
_cell.angle_alpha   90.00
_cell.angle_beta   90.00
_cell.angle_gamma   90.00
#
_symmetry.space_group_name_H-M   'P 1'
#
loop_
_entity.id
_entity.type
_entity.pdbx_description
1 polymer ?
#
loop_
_entity_poly.entity_id
_entity_poly.type
_entity_poly.pdbx_seq_one_letter_code
_entity_poly.pdbx_strand_id
1 'polypeptide(L)'
;MTAPSEPTQSAAPAVPATPAASGQAPTPLTGTQHVVSAGDYRACVTQLGAGLRELTYRGQPLITSYQPDELPPAGSGELLAPWPNRIDGGRYDFGGASYQLDLSETPRGNAIHGLTRWANWEPVQGLAPASSEPAPDGAADQISLGHRLLGRPGYPFCLQLTISYRLEATSGLHVSVSAWNIGSRPAPYGTGCHPYLTTGDPLVDGCELQVDASHWLPADDRGIPSQPPKDVTGTPFDFRMARRIDDAQLDHALTGLTRDEAGLAWAQLANGQIKLGLWAGPGYDWLQVFTGDALTPQMRRRALAIEPMTCPANAFVTGDGLLTLAPGDSVTHTWGIAVLQP
;
A
#
# COMPACT_ATOMS: atom_id res chain seq x y z
N MET A 1 -0.76 74.00 23.65
CA MET A 1 -0.24 72.77 23.08
C MET A 1 -1.09 71.62 23.59
N THR A 2 -2.09 71.24 22.83
CA THR A 2 -3.02 70.15 23.14
C THR A 2 -2.52 68.89 22.46
N ALA A 3 -2.33 67.78 23.22
CA ALA A 3 -1.94 66.47 22.74
C ALA A 3 -3.03 65.84 21.88
N PRO A 4 -2.67 65.05 20.84
CA PRO A 4 -3.66 64.34 20.03
C PRO A 4 -4.18 63.11 20.74
N SER A 5 -5.52 62.93 20.69
CA SER A 5 -6.26 61.78 21.19
C SER A 5 -5.99 60.54 20.35
N GLU A 6 -5.69 59.39 20.99
CA GLU A 6 -5.55 58.08 20.37
C GLU A 6 -6.90 57.58 19.82
N PRO A 7 -6.88 56.84 18.68
CA PRO A 7 -8.09 56.24 18.14
C PRO A 7 -8.46 54.96 18.91
N THR A 8 -9.70 54.91 19.39
CA THR A 8 -10.36 53.77 20.00
C THR A 8 -10.38 52.58 18.98
N GLN A 9 -9.72 51.47 19.33
CA GLN A 9 -9.85 50.20 18.61
C GLN A 9 -11.27 49.64 18.77
N SER A 10 -11.99 49.55 17.66
CA SER A 10 -13.25 48.83 17.59
C SER A 10 -13.01 47.33 17.75
N ALA A 11 -13.60 46.74 18.78
CA ALA A 11 -13.57 45.29 18.97
C ALA A 11 -14.29 44.58 17.81
N ALA A 12 -13.61 43.64 17.16
CA ALA A 12 -14.21 42.78 16.17
C ALA A 12 -15.35 41.96 16.82
N PRO A 13 -16.45 41.69 16.09
CA PRO A 13 -17.55 40.89 16.64
C PRO A 13 -17.05 39.45 16.92
N ALA A 14 -17.35 38.95 18.12
CA ALA A 14 -17.07 37.58 18.52
C ALA A 14 -17.81 36.60 17.59
N VAL A 15 -17.06 35.71 16.94
CA VAL A 15 -17.65 34.62 16.20
C VAL A 15 -18.38 33.71 17.20
N PRO A 16 -19.69 33.43 16.99
CA PRO A 16 -20.42 32.57 17.90
C PRO A 16 -19.78 31.17 17.92
N ALA A 17 -19.50 30.70 19.12
CA ALA A 17 -19.02 29.33 19.31
C ALA A 17 -20.08 28.35 18.80
N THR A 18 -19.69 27.50 17.84
CA THR A 18 -20.54 26.39 17.40
C THR A 18 -20.82 25.49 18.62
N PRO A 19 -22.11 25.17 18.92
CA PRO A 19 -22.41 24.30 20.05
C PRO A 19 -21.70 22.94 19.83
N ALA A 20 -20.99 22.46 20.85
CA ALA A 20 -20.37 21.17 20.88
C ALA A 20 -21.45 20.11 20.60
N ALA A 21 -21.29 19.34 19.53
CA ALA A 21 -22.14 18.20 19.21
C ALA A 21 -22.06 17.21 20.37
N SER A 22 -23.18 17.03 21.06
CA SER A 22 -23.32 16.17 22.23
C SER A 22 -23.05 14.71 21.84
N GLY A 23 -22.05 14.06 22.43
CA GLY A 23 -22.01 12.62 22.63
C GLY A 23 -21.40 11.76 21.53
N GLN A 24 -20.83 12.30 20.46
CA GLN A 24 -20.13 11.51 19.45
C GLN A 24 -18.66 11.37 19.83
N ALA A 25 -18.14 10.13 19.87
CA ALA A 25 -16.71 9.89 20.08
C ALA A 25 -15.88 10.62 18.99
N PRO A 26 -14.67 11.10 19.32
CA PRO A 26 -13.79 11.71 18.33
C PRO A 26 -13.57 10.78 17.13
N THR A 27 -13.57 11.34 15.93
CA THR A 27 -13.23 10.58 14.72
C THR A 27 -11.72 10.34 14.69
N PRO A 28 -11.25 9.08 14.59
CA PRO A 28 -9.83 8.78 14.46
C PRO A 28 -9.19 9.48 13.24
N LEU A 29 -7.87 9.73 13.27
CA LEU A 29 -7.15 10.34 12.15
C LEU A 29 -7.27 9.50 10.86
N THR A 30 -7.40 8.18 10.98
CA THR A 30 -7.57 7.27 9.84
C THR A 30 -9.03 7.00 9.49
N GLY A 31 -9.96 7.74 10.10
CA GLY A 31 -11.39 7.67 9.84
C GLY A 31 -12.04 6.38 10.37
N THR A 32 -13.12 5.96 9.72
CA THR A 32 -13.85 4.73 10.08
C THR A 32 -12.94 3.53 9.97
N GLN A 33 -13.04 2.64 10.97
CA GLN A 33 -12.31 1.37 11.04
C GLN A 33 -13.25 0.24 10.60
N HIS A 34 -12.99 -0.36 9.45
CA HIS A 34 -13.78 -1.46 8.92
C HIS A 34 -13.15 -2.79 9.33
N VAL A 35 -13.87 -3.57 10.11
CA VAL A 35 -13.39 -4.87 10.61
C VAL A 35 -14.04 -5.97 9.81
N VAL A 36 -13.23 -6.94 9.37
CA VAL A 36 -13.66 -8.18 8.72
C VAL A 36 -13.04 -9.36 9.43
N SER A 37 -13.74 -10.50 9.48
CA SER A 37 -13.23 -11.73 10.09
C SER A 37 -13.77 -12.98 9.43
N ALA A 38 -12.95 -14.05 9.42
CA ALA A 38 -13.35 -15.38 8.97
C ALA A 38 -12.48 -16.44 9.67
N GLY A 39 -13.11 -17.37 10.38
CA GLY A 39 -12.41 -18.35 11.19
C GLY A 39 -11.47 -17.69 12.21
N ASP A 40 -10.20 -18.05 12.19
CA ASP A 40 -9.17 -17.49 13.08
C ASP A 40 -8.54 -16.17 12.57
N TYR A 41 -8.94 -15.71 11.38
CA TYR A 41 -8.43 -14.46 10.80
C TYR A 41 -9.30 -13.26 11.16
N ARG A 42 -8.65 -12.14 11.40
CA ARG A 42 -9.28 -10.83 11.59
C ARG A 42 -8.43 -9.75 10.91
N ALA A 43 -9.08 -8.81 10.22
CA ALA A 43 -8.42 -7.66 9.63
C ALA A 43 -9.17 -6.37 9.96
N CYS A 44 -8.43 -5.26 9.97
CA CYS A 44 -8.98 -3.92 10.08
C CYS A 44 -8.46 -3.05 8.92
N VAL A 45 -9.40 -2.45 8.20
CA VAL A 45 -9.14 -1.55 7.06
C VAL A 45 -9.59 -0.14 7.42
N THR A 46 -8.78 0.86 7.11
CA THR A 46 -9.06 2.26 7.42
C THR A 46 -9.81 2.95 6.28
N GLN A 47 -10.64 3.93 6.60
CA GLN A 47 -11.26 4.81 5.62
C GLN A 47 -10.22 5.67 4.89
N LEU A 48 -9.21 6.18 5.61
CA LEU A 48 -8.09 6.90 5.01
C LEU A 48 -7.24 5.93 4.19
N GLY A 49 -7.10 6.20 2.90
CA GLY A 49 -6.26 5.43 1.98
C GLY A 49 -6.72 4.00 1.70
N ALA A 50 -7.84 3.56 2.27
CA ALA A 50 -8.27 2.15 2.29
C ALA A 50 -7.15 1.22 2.79
N GLY A 51 -6.35 1.67 3.77
CA GLY A 51 -5.15 0.97 4.25
C GLY A 51 -5.47 -0.27 5.09
N LEU A 52 -4.71 -1.34 4.89
CA LEU A 52 -4.74 -2.54 5.74
C LEU A 52 -3.97 -2.25 7.04
N ARG A 53 -4.68 -1.77 8.08
CA ARG A 53 -4.09 -1.39 9.37
C ARG A 53 -3.71 -2.57 10.24
N GLU A 54 -4.48 -3.65 10.18
CA GLU A 54 -4.31 -4.82 11.05
C GLU A 54 -4.69 -6.09 10.28
N LEU A 55 -3.92 -7.13 10.47
CA LEU A 55 -4.23 -8.50 10.09
C LEU A 55 -3.68 -9.43 11.14
N THR A 56 -4.56 -10.27 11.71
CA THR A 56 -4.19 -11.24 12.76
C THR A 56 -4.69 -12.64 12.40
N TYR A 57 -4.01 -13.65 12.94
CA TYR A 57 -4.43 -15.05 12.95
C TYR A 57 -4.32 -15.59 14.37
N ARG A 58 -5.43 -16.11 14.92
CA ARG A 58 -5.51 -16.53 16.34
C ARG A 58 -5.02 -15.46 17.32
N GLY A 59 -5.29 -14.19 17.00
CA GLY A 59 -4.84 -13.04 17.78
C GLY A 59 -3.36 -12.67 17.62
N GLN A 60 -2.57 -13.44 16.86
CA GLN A 60 -1.17 -13.09 16.56
C GLN A 60 -1.11 -12.16 15.33
N PRO A 61 -0.35 -11.05 15.39
CA PRO A 61 -0.21 -10.16 14.25
C PRO A 61 0.55 -10.84 13.10
N LEU A 62 0.05 -10.70 11.88
CA LEU A 62 0.70 -11.13 10.64
C LEU A 62 1.35 -9.96 9.90
N ILE A 63 0.90 -8.73 10.20
CA ILE A 63 1.50 -7.48 9.75
C ILE A 63 1.69 -6.54 10.93
N THR A 64 2.58 -5.55 10.78
CA THR A 64 2.65 -4.45 11.76
C THR A 64 1.37 -3.65 11.74
N SER A 65 0.91 -3.25 12.93
CA SER A 65 -0.26 -2.39 13.09
C SER A 65 0.15 -1.04 13.68
N TYR A 66 -0.78 -0.07 13.62
CA TYR A 66 -0.65 1.25 14.21
C TYR A 66 -2.00 1.67 14.83
N GLN A 67 -1.99 2.68 15.69
CA GLN A 67 -3.22 3.12 16.36
C GLN A 67 -4.14 3.85 15.38
N PRO A 68 -5.48 3.83 15.58
CA PRO A 68 -6.41 4.56 14.71
C PRO A 68 -6.13 6.06 14.62
N ASP A 69 -5.55 6.66 15.68
CA ASP A 69 -5.16 8.06 15.77
C ASP A 69 -3.71 8.33 15.33
N GLU A 70 -3.08 7.37 14.66
CA GLU A 70 -1.78 7.53 14.03
C GLU A 70 -1.91 7.46 12.50
N LEU A 71 -1.19 8.31 11.79
CA LEU A 71 -1.05 8.17 10.34
C LEU A 71 -0.22 6.91 10.04
N PRO A 72 -0.51 6.20 8.93
CA PRO A 72 0.24 4.99 8.55
C PRO A 72 1.75 5.23 8.54
N PRO A 73 2.52 4.64 9.46
CA PRO A 73 3.95 4.89 9.53
C PRO A 73 4.65 4.18 8.36
N ALA A 74 5.56 4.89 7.68
CA ALA A 74 6.36 4.37 6.56
C ALA A 74 5.54 3.67 5.46
N GLY A 75 4.30 4.10 5.22
CA GLY A 75 3.44 3.52 4.20
C GLY A 75 2.73 2.23 4.62
N SER A 76 2.75 1.85 5.92
CA SER A 76 2.19 0.58 6.40
C SER A 76 0.77 0.34 5.92
N GLY A 77 0.58 -0.74 5.15
CA GLY A 77 -0.71 -1.20 4.65
C GLY A 77 -1.36 -0.35 3.58
N GLU A 78 -0.68 0.69 3.06
CA GLU A 78 -1.23 1.61 2.07
C GLU A 78 -1.45 0.98 0.70
N LEU A 79 -2.51 1.41 0.01
CA LEU A 79 -2.71 1.20 -1.42
C LEU A 79 -1.96 2.28 -2.20
N LEU A 80 -1.11 1.84 -3.12
CA LEU A 80 -0.23 2.67 -3.92
C LEU A 80 -0.81 2.80 -5.34
N ALA A 81 -1.56 3.87 -5.60
CA ALA A 81 -2.19 4.13 -6.90
C ALA A 81 -2.25 5.65 -7.20
N PRO A 82 -2.14 6.07 -8.45
CA PRO A 82 -2.04 5.32 -9.71
C PRO A 82 -0.61 4.92 -10.10
N TRP A 83 0.35 4.97 -9.20
CA TRP A 83 1.68 4.37 -9.34
C TRP A 83 2.21 3.88 -7.98
N PRO A 84 2.89 2.73 -7.92
CA PRO A 84 3.67 2.31 -6.77
C PRO A 84 5.05 2.95 -6.82
N ASN A 85 5.76 2.97 -5.70
CA ASN A 85 7.14 3.43 -5.60
C ASN A 85 7.34 4.86 -6.16
N ARG A 86 8.48 5.18 -6.78
CA ARG A 86 8.95 6.53 -7.10
C ARG A 86 8.80 6.91 -8.56
N ILE A 87 8.60 8.21 -8.82
CA ILE A 87 8.78 8.86 -10.12
C ILE A 87 9.84 9.93 -9.95
N ASP A 88 10.93 9.84 -10.73
CA ASP A 88 12.10 10.74 -10.68
C ASP A 88 11.69 12.20 -10.91
N GLY A 89 12.04 13.07 -9.94
CA GLY A 89 11.67 14.49 -9.98
C GLY A 89 10.17 14.74 -10.10
N GLY A 90 9.32 13.70 -9.97
CA GLY A 90 7.88 13.79 -10.20
C GLY A 90 7.51 14.13 -11.64
N ARG A 91 8.41 13.95 -12.62
CA ARG A 91 8.20 14.31 -14.02
C ARG A 91 8.02 13.10 -14.91
N TYR A 92 7.08 13.17 -15.84
CA TYR A 92 6.86 12.14 -16.84
C TYR A 92 6.19 12.71 -18.08
N ASP A 93 6.35 12.00 -19.20
CA ASP A 93 5.70 12.31 -20.46
C ASP A 93 4.64 11.24 -20.75
N PHE A 94 3.45 11.66 -21.15
CA PHE A 94 2.39 10.73 -21.52
C PHE A 94 1.41 11.36 -22.53
N GLY A 95 1.06 10.62 -23.59
CA GLY A 95 0.12 11.10 -24.60
C GLY A 95 0.53 12.38 -25.32
N GLY A 96 1.85 12.60 -25.47
CA GLY A 96 2.43 13.78 -26.11
C GLY A 96 2.47 15.05 -25.25
N ALA A 97 2.23 14.94 -23.95
CA ALA A 97 2.32 16.04 -22.99
C ALA A 97 3.25 15.69 -21.82
N SER A 98 3.91 16.70 -21.26
CA SER A 98 4.76 16.58 -20.07
C SER A 98 3.97 16.97 -18.83
N TYR A 99 4.16 16.22 -17.74
CA TYR A 99 3.49 16.43 -16.47
C TYR A 99 4.46 16.57 -15.31
N GLN A 100 4.09 17.38 -14.31
CA GLN A 100 4.81 17.56 -13.08
C GLN A 100 3.90 17.23 -11.90
N LEU A 101 4.25 16.19 -11.16
CA LEU A 101 3.62 15.80 -9.89
C LEU A 101 4.24 16.58 -8.72
N ASP A 102 3.51 16.66 -7.63
CA ASP A 102 4.05 17.15 -6.36
C ASP A 102 5.15 16.20 -5.85
N LEU A 103 6.24 16.76 -5.33
CA LEU A 103 7.34 15.99 -4.73
C LEU A 103 6.96 15.56 -3.31
N SER A 104 6.33 14.41 -3.19
CA SER A 104 5.86 13.86 -1.91
C SER A 104 6.95 13.20 -1.07
N GLU A 105 8.12 12.89 -1.66
CA GLU A 105 9.35 12.45 -0.98
C GLU A 105 10.43 13.55 -1.12
N THR A 106 10.23 14.66 -0.43
CA THR A 106 11.08 15.85 -0.55
C THR A 106 12.58 15.60 -0.35
N PRO A 107 13.03 14.77 0.65
CA PRO A 107 14.46 14.52 0.85
C PRO A 107 15.18 13.86 -0.35
N ARG A 108 14.45 13.06 -1.13
CA ARG A 108 14.97 12.39 -2.33
C ARG A 108 14.52 13.05 -3.63
N GLY A 109 13.67 14.08 -3.55
CA GLY A 109 13.17 14.84 -4.70
C GLY A 109 12.30 14.03 -5.64
N ASN A 110 11.49 13.07 -5.13
CA ASN A 110 10.62 12.21 -5.92
C ASN A 110 9.15 12.43 -5.61
N ALA A 111 8.27 12.07 -6.56
CA ALA A 111 6.88 11.74 -6.27
C ALA A 111 6.81 10.24 -5.90
N ILE A 112 6.21 9.90 -4.76
CA ILE A 112 6.19 8.52 -4.26
C ILE A 112 4.79 8.04 -3.92
N HIS A 113 4.47 6.79 -4.26
CA HIS A 113 3.32 6.01 -3.81
C HIS A 113 1.94 6.56 -4.20
N GLY A 114 1.85 7.22 -5.35
CA GLY A 114 0.57 7.61 -5.92
C GLY A 114 -0.13 8.78 -5.23
N LEU A 115 -1.45 8.80 -5.36
CA LEU A 115 -2.31 9.93 -4.97
C LEU A 115 -3.44 9.52 -4.02
N THR A 116 -3.52 8.23 -3.66
CA THR A 116 -4.68 7.67 -2.94
C THR A 116 -4.45 7.43 -1.46
N ARG A 117 -3.21 7.49 -1.00
CA ARG A 117 -2.80 7.23 0.38
C ARG A 117 -3.53 8.08 1.43
N TRP A 118 -3.78 9.33 1.10
CA TRP A 118 -4.44 10.32 1.96
C TRP A 118 -5.86 10.65 1.49
N ALA A 119 -6.40 9.84 0.58
CA ALA A 119 -7.76 10.03 0.08
C ALA A 119 -8.79 9.42 1.04
N ASN A 120 -9.98 9.99 1.04
CA ASN A 120 -11.12 9.40 1.70
C ASN A 120 -11.72 8.31 0.80
N TRP A 121 -11.93 7.13 1.37
CA TRP A 121 -12.54 6.00 0.68
C TRP A 121 -13.87 5.66 1.34
N GLU A 122 -14.87 5.32 0.54
CA GLU A 122 -16.22 5.05 0.99
C GLU A 122 -16.62 3.59 0.69
N PRO A 123 -17.41 2.95 1.57
CA PRO A 123 -17.94 1.63 1.30
C PRO A 123 -18.74 1.58 0.00
N VAL A 124 -18.47 0.58 -0.83
CA VAL A 124 -19.19 0.33 -2.09
C VAL A 124 -20.25 -0.72 -1.82
N GLN A 125 -21.54 -0.35 -2.00
CA GLN A 125 -22.65 -1.27 -1.85
C GLN A 125 -22.79 -2.17 -3.09
N GLY A 126 -23.13 -3.44 -2.86
CA GLY A 126 -23.51 -4.39 -3.92
C GLY A 126 -22.36 -5.16 -4.57
N LEU A 127 -21.09 -4.99 -4.11
CA LEU A 127 -19.95 -5.80 -4.54
C LEU A 127 -19.59 -6.93 -3.57
N ALA A 128 -20.34 -7.10 -2.49
CA ALA A 128 -20.17 -8.26 -1.62
C ALA A 128 -20.74 -9.50 -2.33
N PRO A 129 -19.97 -10.59 -2.54
CA PRO A 129 -20.56 -11.89 -2.83
C PRO A 129 -21.50 -12.25 -1.68
N ALA A 130 -22.59 -12.95 -1.99
CA ALA A 130 -23.43 -13.52 -0.95
C ALA A 130 -22.57 -14.46 -0.11
N SER A 131 -22.22 -14.04 1.11
CA SER A 131 -21.35 -14.82 1.98
C SER A 131 -22.06 -16.01 2.56
N SER A 132 -21.38 -17.12 2.59
CA SER A 132 -21.46 -18.18 3.58
C SER A 132 -21.53 -17.59 4.99
N GLU A 133 -22.04 -18.31 5.94
CA GLU A 133 -22.33 -17.95 7.32
C GLU A 133 -21.51 -16.82 7.95
N PRO A 134 -22.14 -15.88 8.67
CA PRO A 134 -21.43 -14.76 9.32
C PRO A 134 -20.40 -15.29 10.34
N ALA A 135 -19.30 -14.56 10.48
CA ALA A 135 -18.31 -14.85 11.50
C ALA A 135 -18.93 -14.90 12.91
N PRO A 136 -18.33 -15.64 13.86
CA PRO A 136 -18.87 -15.84 15.22
C PRO A 136 -19.10 -14.52 15.98
N ASP A 137 -18.37 -13.46 15.65
CA ASP A 137 -18.50 -12.12 16.23
C ASP A 137 -19.48 -11.21 15.46
N GLY A 138 -20.15 -11.74 14.42
CA GLY A 138 -21.06 -10.98 13.57
C GLY A 138 -20.39 -10.01 12.61
N ALA A 139 -19.05 -10.00 12.50
CA ALA A 139 -18.35 -9.21 11.51
C ALA A 139 -18.55 -9.78 10.11
N ALA A 140 -18.55 -8.92 9.09
CA ALA A 140 -18.53 -9.35 7.69
C ALA A 140 -17.19 -10.04 7.37
N ASP A 141 -17.18 -10.95 6.42
CA ASP A 141 -15.97 -11.57 5.89
C ASP A 141 -15.26 -10.70 4.82
N GLN A 142 -15.95 -9.66 4.35
CA GLN A 142 -15.46 -8.77 3.28
C GLN A 142 -15.87 -7.33 3.49
N ILE A 143 -14.99 -6.41 3.07
CA ILE A 143 -15.27 -4.99 2.86
C ILE A 143 -14.75 -4.54 1.49
N SER A 144 -15.55 -3.75 0.77
CA SER A 144 -15.12 -3.09 -0.47
C SER A 144 -15.22 -1.59 -0.30
N LEU A 145 -14.13 -0.89 -0.61
CA LEU A 145 -14.03 0.57 -0.55
C LEU A 145 -13.77 1.13 -1.94
N GLY A 146 -14.38 2.26 -2.25
CA GLY A 146 -14.25 2.96 -3.52
C GLY A 146 -13.74 4.39 -3.34
N HIS A 147 -12.96 4.83 -4.33
CA HIS A 147 -12.50 6.21 -4.44
C HIS A 147 -12.56 6.68 -5.90
N ARG A 148 -13.08 7.87 -6.12
CA ARG A 148 -13.04 8.53 -7.43
C ARG A 148 -11.87 9.50 -7.47
N LEU A 149 -10.78 9.10 -8.12
CA LEU A 149 -9.65 9.96 -8.40
C LEU A 149 -9.99 10.88 -9.57
N LEU A 150 -10.27 12.14 -9.28
CA LEU A 150 -10.49 13.16 -10.31
C LEU A 150 -9.18 13.77 -10.77
N GLY A 151 -9.18 14.36 -11.97
CA GLY A 151 -8.02 15.03 -12.54
C GLY A 151 -7.48 16.16 -11.66
N ARG A 152 -6.16 16.21 -11.52
CA ARG A 152 -5.44 17.22 -10.73
C ARG A 152 -4.15 17.64 -11.44
N PRO A 153 -3.50 18.75 -11.03
CA PRO A 153 -2.19 19.11 -11.55
C PRO A 153 -1.23 17.93 -11.47
N GLY A 154 -0.48 17.69 -12.55
CA GLY A 154 0.44 16.55 -12.65
C GLY A 154 -0.20 15.20 -12.99
N TYR A 155 -1.50 15.00 -12.74
CA TYR A 155 -2.22 13.77 -13.14
C TYR A 155 -3.67 14.12 -13.58
N PRO A 156 -3.86 14.70 -14.77
CA PRO A 156 -5.17 15.17 -15.23
C PRO A 156 -6.00 14.04 -15.88
N PHE A 157 -6.12 12.91 -15.21
CA PHE A 157 -6.89 11.73 -15.61
C PHE A 157 -7.90 11.36 -14.53
N CYS A 158 -8.99 10.69 -14.89
CA CYS A 158 -10.05 10.33 -13.96
C CYS A 158 -10.19 8.81 -13.88
N LEU A 159 -10.00 8.26 -12.67
CA LEU A 159 -10.16 6.84 -12.41
C LEU A 159 -11.22 6.60 -11.33
N GLN A 160 -12.03 5.57 -11.51
CA GLN A 160 -12.77 4.95 -10.41
C GLN A 160 -11.92 3.81 -9.88
N LEU A 161 -11.53 3.88 -8.62
CA LEU A 161 -10.75 2.86 -7.95
C LEU A 161 -11.64 2.11 -6.97
N THR A 162 -11.44 0.80 -6.85
CA THR A 162 -12.09 -0.04 -5.85
C THR A 162 -11.06 -1.00 -5.28
N ILE A 163 -11.04 -1.15 -3.96
CA ILE A 163 -10.28 -2.18 -3.28
C ILE A 163 -11.22 -3.02 -2.41
N SER A 164 -11.06 -4.33 -2.48
CA SER A 164 -11.84 -5.27 -1.67
C SER A 164 -10.90 -6.11 -0.83
N TYR A 165 -11.19 -6.22 0.44
CA TYR A 165 -10.51 -7.10 1.39
C TYR A 165 -11.47 -8.20 1.82
N ARG A 166 -11.14 -9.45 1.54
CA ARG A 166 -11.91 -10.62 1.92
C ARG A 166 -11.06 -11.58 2.72
N LEU A 167 -11.60 -12.08 3.81
CA LEU A 167 -10.99 -13.14 4.61
C LEU A 167 -11.68 -14.47 4.32
N GLU A 168 -10.88 -15.51 4.24
CA GLU A 168 -11.34 -16.91 4.20
C GLU A 168 -10.65 -17.69 5.33
N ALA A 169 -11.41 -18.51 6.03
CA ALA A 169 -10.92 -19.26 7.20
C ALA A 169 -9.71 -20.16 6.89
N THR A 170 -9.60 -20.65 5.66
CA THR A 170 -8.57 -21.60 5.23
C THR A 170 -7.43 -20.99 4.40
N SER A 171 -7.71 -19.94 3.63
CA SER A 171 -6.75 -19.35 2.69
C SER A 171 -6.30 -17.94 3.06
N GLY A 172 -6.85 -17.38 4.15
CA GLY A 172 -6.43 -16.10 4.70
C GLY A 172 -6.99 -14.88 3.99
N LEU A 173 -6.17 -13.86 3.83
CA LEU A 173 -6.54 -12.58 3.23
C LEU A 173 -6.43 -12.63 1.70
N HIS A 174 -7.50 -12.19 1.05
CA HIS A 174 -7.57 -11.93 -0.39
C HIS A 174 -7.88 -10.46 -0.61
N VAL A 175 -7.05 -9.79 -1.40
CA VAL A 175 -7.22 -8.39 -1.77
C VAL A 175 -7.38 -8.29 -3.28
N SER A 176 -8.38 -7.52 -3.71
CA SER A 176 -8.63 -7.22 -5.12
C SER A 176 -8.62 -5.71 -5.32
N VAL A 177 -7.77 -5.24 -6.23
CA VAL A 177 -7.63 -3.82 -6.60
C VAL A 177 -8.08 -3.64 -8.03
N SER A 178 -9.11 -2.82 -8.24
CA SER A 178 -9.65 -2.51 -9.57
C SER A 178 -9.50 -1.03 -9.87
N ALA A 179 -9.15 -0.73 -11.13
CA ALA A 179 -9.15 0.62 -11.68
C ALA A 179 -9.96 0.64 -12.97
N TRP A 180 -10.84 1.61 -13.08
CA TRP A 180 -11.65 1.88 -14.27
C TRP A 180 -11.40 3.32 -14.73
N ASN A 181 -11.00 3.51 -15.99
CA ASN A 181 -10.85 4.83 -16.56
C ASN A 181 -12.24 5.42 -16.91
N ILE A 182 -12.71 6.31 -16.05
CA ILE A 182 -13.97 7.05 -16.21
C ILE A 182 -13.79 8.40 -16.95
N GLY A 183 -12.56 8.70 -17.37
CA GLY A 183 -12.22 9.91 -18.11
C GLY A 183 -12.44 9.79 -19.62
N SER A 184 -12.12 10.85 -20.36
CA SER A 184 -12.30 10.94 -21.81
C SER A 184 -11.05 10.67 -22.64
N ARG A 185 -9.93 10.33 -21.99
CA ARG A 185 -8.63 10.06 -22.64
C ARG A 185 -7.90 8.92 -21.95
N PRO A 186 -6.95 8.24 -22.63
CA PRO A 186 -6.13 7.22 -22.02
C PRO A 186 -5.41 7.74 -20.75
N ALA A 187 -5.30 6.90 -19.74
CA ALA A 187 -4.66 7.21 -18.45
C ALA A 187 -3.52 6.25 -18.16
N PRO A 188 -2.32 6.74 -17.75
CA PRO A 188 -1.25 5.88 -17.27
C PRO A 188 -1.61 5.35 -15.88
N TYR A 189 -1.38 4.07 -15.63
CA TYR A 189 -1.76 3.43 -14.37
C TYR A 189 -0.77 2.33 -13.98
N GLY A 190 -0.50 2.28 -12.69
CA GLY A 190 0.13 1.18 -12.00
C GLY A 190 -0.37 1.12 -10.57
N THR A 191 -0.22 -0.02 -9.90
CA THR A 191 -0.64 -0.15 -8.52
C THR A 191 0.27 -1.09 -7.74
N GLY A 192 0.27 -0.92 -6.42
CA GLY A 192 0.93 -1.79 -5.46
C GLY A 192 0.29 -1.64 -4.08
N CYS A 193 0.72 -2.47 -3.15
CA CYS A 193 0.30 -2.39 -1.75
C CYS A 193 1.53 -2.57 -0.86
N HIS A 194 1.50 -1.98 0.34
CA HIS A 194 2.69 -1.86 1.21
C HIS A 194 2.53 -2.57 2.57
N PRO A 195 2.19 -3.88 2.61
CA PRO A 195 2.12 -4.61 3.87
C PRO A 195 3.51 -4.85 4.46
N TYR A 196 3.65 -4.70 5.77
CA TYR A 196 4.85 -5.09 6.53
C TYR A 196 4.57 -6.38 7.29
N LEU A 197 5.06 -7.50 6.80
CA LEU A 197 4.87 -8.82 7.40
C LEU A 197 5.69 -8.96 8.68
N THR A 198 5.11 -9.61 9.68
CA THR A 198 5.79 -9.95 10.94
C THR A 198 5.44 -11.37 11.37
N THR A 199 6.43 -12.08 11.88
CA THR A 199 6.28 -13.40 12.51
C THR A 199 6.12 -13.30 14.03
N GLY A 200 6.09 -12.06 14.57
CA GLY A 200 6.07 -11.77 16.00
C GLY A 200 7.46 -11.65 16.62
N ASP A 201 8.53 -11.90 15.87
CA ASP A 201 9.89 -11.68 16.33
C ASP A 201 10.21 -10.20 16.50
N PRO A 202 11.13 -9.85 17.43
CA PRO A 202 11.54 -8.46 17.61
C PRO A 202 12.21 -7.84 16.39
N LEU A 203 12.93 -8.63 15.59
CA LEU A 203 13.64 -8.23 14.37
C LEU A 203 13.51 -9.31 13.29
N VAL A 204 13.49 -8.90 12.03
CA VAL A 204 13.45 -9.81 10.88
C VAL A 204 14.76 -10.58 10.63
N ASP A 205 15.84 -10.21 11.30
CA ASP A 205 17.16 -10.81 11.13
C ASP A 205 17.13 -12.33 11.33
N GLY A 206 16.35 -12.79 12.32
CA GLY A 206 16.17 -14.21 12.63
C GLY A 206 15.25 -14.97 11.66
N CYS A 207 14.47 -14.26 10.86
CA CYS A 207 13.52 -14.87 9.96
C CYS A 207 14.19 -15.45 8.71
N GLU A 208 13.58 -16.49 8.16
CA GLU A 208 13.90 -17.00 6.83
C GLU A 208 12.99 -16.35 5.79
N LEU A 209 13.58 -15.84 4.71
CA LEU A 209 12.88 -15.30 3.56
C LEU A 209 13.06 -16.24 2.36
N GLN A 210 11.98 -16.47 1.63
CA GLN A 210 12.02 -17.10 0.30
C GLN A 210 11.22 -16.25 -0.68
N VAL A 211 11.83 -15.88 -1.80
CA VAL A 211 11.18 -15.21 -2.94
C VAL A 211 11.77 -15.82 -4.20
N ASP A 212 10.96 -16.57 -4.94
CA ASP A 212 11.42 -17.19 -6.20
C ASP A 212 11.34 -16.18 -7.34
N ALA A 213 12.32 -15.27 -7.35
CA ALA A 213 12.53 -14.24 -8.35
C ALA A 213 13.91 -14.39 -8.97
N SER A 214 13.99 -14.31 -10.29
CA SER A 214 15.25 -14.50 -11.03
C SER A 214 16.08 -13.22 -11.16
N HIS A 215 15.47 -12.03 -10.99
CA HIS A 215 16.14 -10.75 -11.21
C HIS A 215 15.82 -9.74 -10.10
N TRP A 216 16.74 -8.82 -9.89
CA TRP A 216 16.58 -7.65 -9.03
C TRP A 216 16.85 -6.36 -9.81
N LEU A 217 16.23 -5.26 -9.42
CA LEU A 217 16.35 -3.97 -10.09
C LEU A 217 17.33 -3.08 -9.33
N PRO A 218 18.54 -2.78 -9.89
CA PRO A 218 19.47 -1.83 -9.28
C PRO A 218 18.89 -0.42 -9.26
N ALA A 219 19.03 0.27 -8.12
CA ALA A 219 18.61 1.64 -7.95
C ALA A 219 19.76 2.51 -7.42
N ASP A 220 19.68 3.81 -7.66
CA ASP A 220 20.57 4.80 -7.08
C ASP A 220 20.18 5.16 -5.64
N ASP A 221 20.93 6.07 -4.99
CA ASP A 221 20.68 6.51 -3.60
C ASP A 221 19.33 7.23 -3.44
N ARG A 222 18.70 7.65 -4.54
CA ARG A 222 17.36 8.23 -4.56
C ARG A 222 16.25 7.18 -4.73
N GLY A 223 16.63 5.90 -4.90
CA GLY A 223 15.72 4.81 -5.16
C GLY A 223 15.16 4.80 -6.59
N ILE A 224 15.87 5.39 -7.53
CA ILE A 224 15.52 5.42 -8.95
C ILE A 224 16.30 4.33 -9.68
N PRO A 225 15.66 3.50 -10.52
CA PRO A 225 16.34 2.48 -11.30
C PRO A 225 17.51 3.06 -12.11
N SER A 226 18.69 2.51 -11.92
CA SER A 226 19.93 2.99 -12.55
C SER A 226 20.42 2.09 -13.68
N GLN A 227 19.93 0.87 -13.75
CA GLN A 227 20.30 -0.14 -14.74
C GLN A 227 19.10 -1.08 -14.98
N PRO A 228 19.07 -1.83 -16.08
CA PRO A 228 18.10 -2.90 -16.27
C PRO A 228 18.17 -3.98 -15.16
N PRO A 229 17.12 -4.78 -14.98
CA PRO A 229 17.12 -5.89 -14.03
C PRO A 229 18.32 -6.81 -14.22
N LYS A 230 18.94 -7.26 -13.12
CA LYS A 230 20.09 -8.14 -13.08
C LYS A 230 19.73 -9.48 -12.46
N ASP A 231 20.37 -10.54 -12.94
CA ASP A 231 20.26 -11.89 -12.35
C ASP A 231 20.66 -11.86 -10.86
N VAL A 232 19.88 -12.54 -10.03
CA VAL A 232 20.12 -12.61 -8.57
C VAL A 232 21.23 -13.59 -8.20
N THR A 233 21.62 -14.50 -9.10
CA THR A 233 22.59 -15.57 -8.83
C THR A 233 23.90 -15.05 -8.27
N GLY A 234 24.28 -15.55 -7.10
CA GLY A 234 25.52 -15.15 -6.42
C GLY A 234 25.51 -13.74 -5.82
N THR A 235 24.34 -13.09 -5.76
CA THR A 235 24.17 -11.78 -5.13
C THR A 235 23.53 -11.92 -3.73
N PRO A 236 23.58 -10.87 -2.89
CA PRO A 236 22.84 -10.83 -1.61
C PRO A 236 21.32 -10.87 -1.78
N PHE A 237 20.80 -10.70 -3.00
CA PHE A 237 19.37 -10.66 -3.32
C PHE A 237 18.81 -12.01 -3.78
N ASP A 238 19.62 -13.08 -3.81
CA ASP A 238 19.18 -14.43 -4.16
C ASP A 238 18.47 -15.10 -2.97
N PHE A 239 17.14 -15.02 -2.98
CA PHE A 239 16.22 -15.65 -2.03
C PHE A 239 15.36 -16.74 -2.67
N ARG A 240 15.75 -17.28 -3.84
CA ARG A 240 15.02 -18.38 -4.49
C ARG A 240 14.94 -19.63 -3.61
N MET A 241 15.97 -19.89 -2.83
CA MET A 241 15.94 -20.86 -1.73
C MET A 241 15.77 -20.12 -0.40
N ALA A 242 14.92 -20.67 0.49
CA ALA A 242 14.71 -20.12 1.81
C ALA A 242 16.05 -19.96 2.55
N ARG A 243 16.33 -18.77 3.05
CA ARG A 243 17.49 -18.47 3.87
C ARG A 243 17.22 -17.35 4.85
N ARG A 244 18.02 -17.30 5.92
CA ARG A 244 17.92 -16.23 6.90
C ARG A 244 18.22 -14.86 6.28
N ILE A 245 17.50 -13.86 6.77
CA ILE A 245 17.73 -12.46 6.37
C ILE A 245 19.05 -11.97 6.94
N ASP A 246 19.36 -12.33 8.21
CA ASP A 246 20.55 -11.90 8.95
C ASP A 246 20.76 -10.36 8.83
N ASP A 247 21.93 -9.92 8.39
CA ASP A 247 22.29 -8.50 8.18
C ASP A 247 22.01 -7.98 6.77
N ALA A 248 21.36 -8.78 5.90
CA ALA A 248 21.03 -8.33 4.56
C ALA A 248 20.15 -7.07 4.60
N GLN A 249 20.58 -6.05 3.87
CA GLN A 249 19.84 -4.79 3.72
C GLN A 249 19.13 -4.79 2.39
N LEU A 250 17.81 -4.88 2.43
CA LEU A 250 16.96 -4.95 1.25
C LEU A 250 16.13 -3.65 1.14
N ASP A 251 16.17 -3.01 0.01
CA ASP A 251 15.25 -1.98 -0.49
C ASP A 251 15.24 -2.10 -2.02
N HIS A 252 14.80 -3.26 -2.52
CA HIS A 252 14.97 -3.62 -3.93
C HIS A 252 13.71 -4.27 -4.49
N ALA A 253 13.38 -3.92 -5.73
CA ALA A 253 12.36 -4.60 -6.50
C ALA A 253 12.92 -5.89 -7.12
N LEU A 254 12.23 -6.99 -6.94
CA LEU A 254 12.51 -8.30 -7.51
C LEU A 254 11.51 -8.58 -8.63
N THR A 255 11.95 -9.24 -9.71
CA THR A 255 11.11 -9.60 -10.86
C THR A 255 11.56 -10.92 -11.49
N GLY A 256 10.85 -11.36 -12.55
CA GLY A 256 11.04 -12.70 -13.09
C GLY A 256 10.55 -13.74 -12.09
N LEU A 257 9.37 -13.49 -11.51
CA LEU A 257 8.76 -14.30 -10.47
C LEU A 257 8.29 -15.64 -11.02
N THR A 258 8.70 -16.72 -10.37
CA THR A 258 8.13 -18.05 -10.64
C THR A 258 6.72 -18.12 -10.08
N ARG A 259 5.80 -18.68 -10.87
CA ARG A 259 4.39 -18.81 -10.50
C ARG A 259 4.02 -20.29 -10.36
N ASP A 260 3.14 -20.57 -9.40
CA ASP A 260 2.58 -21.90 -9.20
C ASP A 260 1.53 -22.24 -10.27
N GLU A 261 0.91 -23.44 -10.17
CA GLU A 261 -0.13 -23.90 -11.11
C GLU A 261 -1.38 -23.01 -11.13
N ALA A 262 -1.65 -22.24 -10.05
CA ALA A 262 -2.72 -21.26 -9.99
C ALA A 262 -2.32 -19.89 -10.57
N GLY A 263 -1.08 -19.73 -11.04
CA GLY A 263 -0.53 -18.50 -11.57
C GLY A 263 -0.10 -17.50 -10.48
N LEU A 264 0.06 -17.94 -9.24
CA LEU A 264 0.43 -17.08 -8.10
C LEU A 264 1.95 -17.11 -7.89
N ALA A 265 2.54 -15.95 -7.70
CA ALA A 265 3.92 -15.82 -7.24
C ALA A 265 3.94 -15.66 -5.72
N TRP A 266 4.81 -16.37 -5.03
CA TRP A 266 4.85 -16.41 -3.57
C TRP A 266 6.14 -15.82 -3.02
N ALA A 267 5.98 -15.00 -1.98
CA ALA A 267 7.04 -14.65 -1.05
C ALA A 267 6.69 -15.20 0.33
N GLN A 268 7.65 -15.84 1.00
CA GLN A 268 7.42 -16.53 2.27
C GLN A 268 8.36 -16.00 3.35
N LEU A 269 7.80 -15.74 4.53
CA LEU A 269 8.55 -15.31 5.72
C LEU A 269 8.28 -16.29 6.86
N ALA A 270 9.32 -16.84 7.47
CA ALA A 270 9.19 -17.86 8.51
C ALA A 270 10.17 -17.63 9.67
N ASN A 271 9.80 -18.11 10.86
CA ASN A 271 10.68 -18.08 12.07
C ASN A 271 10.76 -19.42 12.80
N GLY A 272 10.34 -20.50 12.18
CA GLY A 272 10.28 -21.84 12.80
C GLY A 272 9.07 -22.11 13.69
N GLN A 273 8.27 -21.09 14.01
CA GLN A 273 6.98 -21.22 14.71
C GLN A 273 5.80 -20.97 13.75
N ILE A 274 5.94 -19.97 12.91
CA ILE A 274 4.92 -19.62 11.93
C ILE A 274 5.58 -19.42 10.56
N LYS A 275 4.87 -19.78 9.52
CA LYS A 275 5.25 -19.53 8.14
C LYS A 275 4.13 -18.75 7.45
N LEU A 276 4.45 -17.53 7.04
CA LEU A 276 3.56 -16.64 6.30
C LEU A 276 3.88 -16.69 4.81
N GLY A 277 2.86 -16.61 3.97
CA GLY A 277 2.99 -16.42 2.53
C GLY A 277 2.25 -15.16 2.11
N LEU A 278 2.93 -14.28 1.38
CA LEU A 278 2.29 -13.28 0.54
C LEU A 278 2.27 -13.83 -0.88
N TRP A 279 1.09 -13.86 -1.50
CA TRP A 279 0.95 -14.24 -2.89
C TRP A 279 0.54 -13.04 -3.74
N ALA A 280 1.07 -13.00 -4.97
CA ALA A 280 0.80 -12.00 -5.97
C ALA A 280 0.23 -12.67 -7.23
N GLY A 281 -0.98 -12.28 -7.61
CA GLY A 281 -1.66 -12.80 -8.81
C GLY A 281 -1.07 -12.24 -10.11
N PRO A 282 -1.58 -12.68 -11.26
CA PRO A 282 -1.14 -12.19 -12.56
C PRO A 282 -1.21 -10.67 -12.67
N GLY A 283 -0.22 -10.06 -13.32
CA GLY A 283 -0.08 -8.61 -13.45
C GLY A 283 0.68 -7.93 -12.31
N TYR A 284 0.84 -8.56 -11.16
CA TYR A 284 1.84 -8.18 -10.17
C TYR A 284 3.16 -8.89 -10.50
N ASP A 285 3.98 -8.27 -11.34
CA ASP A 285 5.22 -8.88 -11.84
C ASP A 285 6.47 -8.43 -11.08
N TRP A 286 6.27 -7.59 -10.07
CA TRP A 286 7.31 -7.04 -9.20
C TRP A 286 6.94 -7.22 -7.73
N LEU A 287 7.94 -7.54 -6.91
CA LEU A 287 7.86 -7.52 -5.46
C LEU A 287 8.96 -6.59 -4.93
N GLN A 288 8.59 -5.45 -4.32
CA GLN A 288 9.56 -4.69 -3.53
C GLN A 288 9.75 -5.40 -2.20
N VAL A 289 11.00 -5.63 -1.82
CA VAL A 289 11.35 -6.21 -0.52
C VAL A 289 12.17 -5.17 0.26
N PHE A 290 11.70 -4.82 1.46
CA PHE A 290 12.31 -3.76 2.26
C PHE A 290 12.45 -4.19 3.72
N THR A 291 13.69 -4.27 4.22
CA THR A 291 14.02 -4.64 5.60
C THR A 291 13.90 -3.50 6.60
N GLY A 292 13.63 -2.28 6.14
CA GLY A 292 13.38 -1.14 7.03
C GLY A 292 14.62 -0.54 7.67
N ASP A 293 15.82 -0.73 7.10
CA ASP A 293 17.08 -0.26 7.69
C ASP A 293 17.16 1.26 7.83
N ALA A 294 16.51 2.01 6.94
CA ALA A 294 16.45 3.46 6.96
C ALA A 294 15.34 4.04 7.83
N LEU A 295 14.51 3.20 8.45
CA LEU A 295 13.40 3.65 9.30
C LEU A 295 13.88 4.13 10.67
N THR A 296 12.97 4.76 11.42
CA THR A 296 13.23 5.19 12.79
C THR A 296 13.63 4.00 13.67
N PRO A 297 14.39 4.21 14.76
CA PRO A 297 14.82 3.11 15.65
C PRO A 297 13.67 2.22 16.15
N GLN A 298 12.46 2.77 16.29
CA GLN A 298 11.27 2.06 16.74
C GLN A 298 10.72 1.09 15.69
N MET A 299 10.98 1.36 14.40
CA MET A 299 10.47 0.57 13.26
C MET A 299 11.56 -0.24 12.55
N ARG A 300 12.82 0.17 12.73
CA ARG A 300 13.96 -0.40 12.02
C ARG A 300 14.00 -1.91 12.19
N ARG A 301 13.95 -2.65 11.06
CA ARG A 301 14.05 -4.10 10.95
C ARG A 301 13.04 -4.89 11.80
N ARG A 302 11.91 -4.28 12.20
CA ARG A 302 10.89 -4.94 13.02
C ARG A 302 9.90 -5.77 12.21
N ALA A 303 9.81 -5.51 10.93
CA ALA A 303 8.98 -6.23 9.98
C ALA A 303 9.57 -6.12 8.59
N LEU A 304 9.15 -6.99 7.69
CA LEU A 304 9.58 -7.02 6.30
C LEU A 304 8.46 -6.51 5.41
N ALA A 305 8.67 -5.38 4.73
CA ALA A 305 7.75 -5.02 3.67
C ALA A 305 7.96 -5.95 2.46
N ILE A 306 6.87 -6.52 1.99
CA ILE A 306 6.82 -7.27 0.72
C ILE A 306 5.66 -6.68 -0.06
N GLU A 307 5.99 -5.88 -1.07
CA GLU A 307 5.02 -5.07 -1.79
C GLU A 307 4.74 -5.65 -3.17
N PRO A 308 3.57 -6.24 -3.41
CA PRO A 308 3.18 -6.59 -4.77
C PRO A 308 2.96 -5.31 -5.57
N MET A 309 3.63 -5.22 -6.74
CA MET A 309 3.56 -4.06 -7.63
C MET A 309 3.35 -4.52 -9.08
N THR A 310 2.51 -3.78 -9.82
CA THR A 310 2.30 -4.04 -11.26
C THR A 310 3.45 -3.51 -12.10
N CYS A 311 4.15 -2.50 -11.63
CA CYS A 311 5.28 -1.88 -12.29
C CYS A 311 6.32 -1.42 -11.26
N PRO A 312 7.61 -1.30 -11.65
CA PRO A 312 8.69 -0.88 -10.75
C PRO A 312 8.67 0.64 -10.52
N ALA A 313 9.61 1.12 -9.68
CA ALA A 313 9.91 2.53 -9.57
C ALA A 313 10.19 3.14 -10.96
N ASN A 314 9.79 4.38 -11.15
CA ASN A 314 10.00 5.21 -12.34
C ASN A 314 9.30 4.71 -13.62
N ALA A 315 8.33 3.81 -13.50
CA ALA A 315 7.61 3.23 -14.63
C ALA A 315 6.88 4.27 -15.50
N PHE A 316 6.44 5.38 -14.91
CA PHE A 316 5.84 6.50 -15.66
C PHE A 316 6.83 7.19 -16.62
N VAL A 317 8.13 7.04 -16.39
CA VAL A 317 9.20 7.54 -17.24
C VAL A 317 9.73 6.47 -18.19
N THR A 318 9.96 5.25 -17.68
CA THR A 318 10.57 4.16 -18.45
C THR A 318 9.56 3.39 -19.32
N GLY A 319 8.30 3.36 -18.92
CA GLY A 319 7.26 2.54 -19.54
C GLY A 319 7.22 1.09 -19.06
N ASP A 320 8.16 0.68 -18.18
CA ASP A 320 8.28 -0.71 -17.73
C ASP A 320 7.04 -1.13 -16.90
N GLY A 321 6.26 -2.08 -17.41
CA GLY A 321 5.05 -2.57 -16.75
C GLY A 321 3.94 -1.53 -16.58
N LEU A 322 4.10 -0.32 -17.16
CA LEU A 322 3.10 0.73 -17.09
C LEU A 322 1.87 0.37 -17.92
N LEU A 323 0.70 0.39 -17.30
CA LEU A 323 -0.57 0.18 -18.00
C LEU A 323 -1.08 1.49 -18.58
N THR A 324 -1.71 1.39 -19.75
CA THR A 324 -2.48 2.48 -20.36
C THR A 324 -3.93 2.05 -20.44
N LEU A 325 -4.79 2.68 -19.62
CA LEU A 325 -6.23 2.40 -19.66
C LEU A 325 -6.91 3.35 -20.62
N ALA A 326 -7.48 2.84 -21.72
CA ALA A 326 -8.32 3.64 -22.61
C ALA A 326 -9.62 4.08 -21.90
N PRO A 327 -10.32 5.13 -22.37
CA PRO A 327 -11.63 5.49 -21.83
C PRO A 327 -12.58 4.29 -21.79
N GLY A 328 -13.12 3.99 -20.60
CA GLY A 328 -14.00 2.84 -20.36
C GLY A 328 -13.29 1.53 -20.04
N ASP A 329 -11.97 1.43 -20.19
CA ASP A 329 -11.21 0.23 -19.81
C ASP A 329 -11.14 0.08 -18.30
N SER A 330 -11.11 -1.17 -17.86
CA SER A 330 -10.87 -1.54 -16.47
C SER A 330 -9.85 -2.67 -16.36
N VAL A 331 -9.15 -2.70 -15.23
CA VAL A 331 -8.20 -3.76 -14.87
C VAL A 331 -8.38 -4.12 -13.40
N THR A 332 -8.16 -5.39 -13.07
CA THR A 332 -8.21 -5.89 -11.71
C THR A 332 -6.98 -6.75 -11.44
N HIS A 333 -6.33 -6.49 -10.29
CA HIS A 333 -5.20 -7.27 -9.79
C HIS A 333 -5.52 -7.82 -8.41
N THR A 334 -5.00 -9.00 -8.09
CA THR A 334 -5.26 -9.68 -6.82
C THR A 334 -3.96 -10.08 -6.14
N TRP A 335 -3.95 -9.99 -4.82
CA TRP A 335 -2.88 -10.48 -3.96
C TRP A 335 -3.45 -10.89 -2.60
N GLY A 336 -2.64 -11.49 -1.74
CA GLY A 336 -3.12 -11.83 -0.41
C GLY A 336 -2.04 -12.33 0.53
N ILE A 337 -2.45 -12.62 1.77
CA ILE A 337 -1.59 -13.13 2.84
C ILE A 337 -2.24 -14.35 3.47
N ALA A 338 -1.48 -15.41 3.63
CA ALA A 338 -1.93 -16.64 4.26
C ALA A 338 -0.92 -17.15 5.31
N VAL A 339 -1.42 -17.82 6.33
CA VAL A 339 -0.60 -18.67 7.20
C VAL A 339 -0.44 -20.01 6.50
N LEU A 340 0.78 -20.34 6.10
CA LEU A 340 1.10 -21.59 5.39
C LEU A 340 1.37 -22.74 6.37
N GLN A 341 1.91 -22.42 7.54
CA GLN A 341 2.13 -23.35 8.63
C GLN A 341 1.98 -22.56 9.93
N PRO A 342 0.99 -22.91 10.77
CA PRO A 342 0.75 -22.25 12.06
C PRO A 342 1.67 -22.79 13.16
#